data_3a597acf0082d4d8bba6eaaa1b2105b8
#
_entry.id   3a597acf0082d4d8bba6eaaa1b2105b8
#
_cell.length_a   1.000
_cell.length_b   1.000
_cell.length_c   1.000
_cell.angle_alpha   90.00
_cell.angle_beta   90.00
_cell.angle_gamma   90.00
#
_symmetry.space_group_name_H-M   'P 1'
#
loop_
_entity.id
_entity.type
_entity.pdbx_description
1 polymer ?
#
loop_
_entity_poly.entity_id
_entity_poly.type
_entity_poly.pdbx_seq_one_letter_code
_entity_poly.pdbx_strand_id
1 'polypeptide(L)'
;MTKITNTFEKLLTMTQEALLSKLPEYLSERSYSVIATDYYILGVSPSEDIQPCLVAHLDTINTHRGAGSYNYATKKWGTGRKATPKAEDLMISNKYITLSPEANPKLACLGADDRCGVKTILDVIEAGKRPHVLFTTDEEIGCVGSNRIITEDDLQALSDSSMLIQIDRGVHEGFWNEMVFYEYDENSIPEILTELEKYYTLAEGSYTDVAVLGPGYDKPIVNLSAAYENEHTRNEFINLEAYKKNTEGLLSFLTWLEGQDTANWKYTEKAPVWSYYGNTASTWEGSDYANYDDNTYREFVKEDLMCVYSGDTDEAMDIIENCKGFKSWLAVSNKSYMLYKEGTVLDSLKQLVTELGMEYKPA
;
A
#
# COMPACT_ATOMS: atom_id res chain seq x y z
N MET A 1 31.53 2.26 -4.69
CA MET A 1 30.24 1.55 -4.85
C MET A 1 29.69 1.87 -6.23
N THR A 2 28.99 0.93 -6.88
CA THR A 2 28.42 1.18 -8.21
C THR A 2 27.15 2.04 -8.03
N LYS A 3 27.10 3.23 -8.66
CA LYS A 3 25.96 4.14 -8.60
C LYS A 3 24.68 3.47 -9.11
N ILE A 4 23.52 3.88 -8.58
CA ILE A 4 22.23 3.52 -9.17
C ILE A 4 22.17 4.08 -10.58
N THR A 5 21.89 3.21 -11.55
CA THR A 5 21.52 3.61 -12.90
C THR A 5 19.98 3.56 -12.97
N ASN A 6 19.35 4.71 -13.22
CA ASN A 6 17.90 4.85 -13.28
C ASN A 6 17.34 4.25 -14.59
N THR A 7 17.39 2.92 -14.72
CA THR A 7 16.75 2.17 -15.80
C THR A 7 15.92 1.03 -15.23
N PHE A 8 14.84 0.66 -15.89
CA PHE A 8 14.01 -0.49 -15.49
C PHE A 8 14.84 -1.76 -15.32
N GLU A 9 15.71 -2.09 -16.28
CA GLU A 9 16.57 -3.28 -16.21
C GLU A 9 17.36 -3.33 -14.89
N LYS A 10 17.93 -2.20 -14.47
CA LYS A 10 18.72 -2.13 -13.24
C LYS A 10 17.85 -2.22 -11.99
N LEU A 11 16.73 -1.53 -11.96
CA LEU A 11 15.84 -1.53 -10.81
C LEU A 11 15.15 -2.90 -10.62
N LEU A 12 14.66 -3.52 -11.69
CA LEU A 12 14.03 -4.85 -11.66
C LEU A 12 15.02 -5.95 -11.20
N THR A 13 16.32 -5.76 -11.43
CA THR A 13 17.37 -6.74 -11.05
C THR A 13 17.96 -6.48 -9.65
N MET A 14 17.44 -5.51 -8.88
CA MET A 14 17.92 -5.20 -7.52
C MET A 14 16.99 -5.78 -6.45
N THR A 15 17.60 -6.27 -5.38
CA THR A 15 16.84 -6.65 -4.17
C THR A 15 16.46 -5.42 -3.37
N GLN A 16 15.49 -5.55 -2.44
CA GLN A 16 15.14 -4.52 -1.46
C GLN A 16 16.38 -4.01 -0.72
N GLU A 17 17.23 -4.91 -0.21
CA GLU A 17 18.43 -4.54 0.53
C GLU A 17 19.45 -3.78 -0.34
N ALA A 18 19.53 -4.13 -1.64
CA ALA A 18 20.41 -3.42 -2.57
C ALA A 18 19.90 -1.98 -2.82
N LEU A 19 18.59 -1.78 -2.89
CA LEU A 19 17.97 -0.44 -2.99
C LEU A 19 18.16 0.34 -1.70
N LEU A 20 17.88 -0.25 -0.53
CA LEU A 20 18.12 0.36 0.79
C LEU A 20 19.56 0.85 0.94
N SER A 21 20.55 0.10 0.41
CA SER A 21 21.96 0.48 0.48
C SER A 21 22.36 1.58 -0.47
N LYS A 22 21.67 1.75 -1.62
CA LYS A 22 22.13 2.64 -2.70
C LYS A 22 21.34 3.92 -2.84
N LEU A 23 20.04 3.92 -2.53
CA LEU A 23 19.19 5.10 -2.63
C LEU A 23 19.66 6.26 -1.74
N PRO A 24 20.19 6.03 -0.52
CA PRO A 24 20.73 7.12 0.29
C PRO A 24 21.82 7.94 -0.39
N GLU A 25 22.78 7.28 -1.06
CA GLU A 25 23.85 7.96 -1.81
C GLU A 25 23.27 8.72 -3.01
N TYR A 26 22.36 8.08 -3.77
CA TYR A 26 21.68 8.70 -4.91
C TYR A 26 20.93 9.99 -4.53
N LEU A 27 20.20 9.97 -3.41
CA LEU A 27 19.46 11.14 -2.90
C LEU A 27 20.40 12.22 -2.38
N SER A 28 21.44 11.85 -1.64
CA SER A 28 22.42 12.80 -1.10
C SER A 28 23.18 13.53 -2.22
N GLU A 29 23.50 12.87 -3.33
CA GLU A 29 24.09 13.50 -4.51
C GLU A 29 23.16 14.56 -5.17
N ARG A 30 21.85 14.52 -4.84
CA ARG A 30 20.83 15.47 -5.33
C ARG A 30 20.36 16.45 -4.26
N SER A 31 21.19 16.61 -3.22
CA SER A 31 21.01 17.56 -2.12
C SER A 31 19.86 17.25 -1.16
N TYR A 32 19.32 16.04 -1.17
CA TYR A 32 18.38 15.62 -0.13
C TYR A 32 19.10 15.40 1.21
N SER A 33 18.47 15.81 2.31
CA SER A 33 18.81 15.29 3.63
C SER A 33 18.18 13.91 3.77
N VAL A 34 18.98 12.89 4.15
CA VAL A 34 18.52 11.49 4.09
C VAL A 34 18.46 10.88 5.48
N ILE A 35 17.32 10.31 5.82
CA ILE A 35 17.14 9.39 6.94
C ILE A 35 16.98 7.99 6.36
N ALA A 36 17.82 7.05 6.78
CA ALA A 36 17.78 5.68 6.30
C ALA A 36 17.79 4.71 7.48
N THR A 37 16.86 3.81 7.50
CA THR A 37 16.69 2.75 8.51
C THR A 37 16.60 1.38 7.80
N ASP A 38 16.37 0.33 8.58
CA ASP A 38 16.08 -1.00 8.01
C ASP A 38 14.66 -1.09 7.41
N TYR A 39 13.78 -0.10 7.65
CA TYR A 39 12.36 -0.15 7.30
C TYR A 39 11.95 0.92 6.29
N TYR A 40 12.72 1.97 6.12
CA TYR A 40 12.45 3.03 5.16
C TYR A 40 13.67 3.88 4.84
N ILE A 41 13.57 4.63 3.75
CA ILE A 41 14.47 5.73 3.39
C ILE A 41 13.60 6.97 3.18
N LEU A 42 13.83 8.02 3.95
CA LEU A 42 13.22 9.33 3.74
C LEU A 42 14.27 10.29 3.18
N GLY A 43 13.98 10.82 2.00
CA GLY A 43 14.71 11.94 1.42
C GLY A 43 13.94 13.23 1.67
N VAL A 44 14.44 14.07 2.58
CA VAL A 44 13.86 15.38 2.84
C VAL A 44 14.30 16.35 1.75
N SER A 45 13.32 16.98 1.10
CA SER A 45 13.54 17.97 0.03
C SER A 45 14.50 19.08 0.46
N PRO A 46 15.39 19.53 -0.43
CA PRO A 46 16.19 20.74 -0.21
C PRO A 46 15.39 22.05 -0.41
N SER A 47 14.13 21.98 -0.87
CA SER A 47 13.27 23.16 -1.02
C SER A 47 12.84 23.71 0.33
N GLU A 48 12.74 25.04 0.42
CA GLU A 48 12.14 25.72 1.59
C GLU A 48 10.62 25.82 1.47
N ASP A 49 10.07 25.59 0.29
CA ASP A 49 8.63 25.57 0.05
C ASP A 49 8.00 24.25 0.55
N ILE A 50 6.73 24.28 0.91
CA ILE A 50 5.98 23.08 1.27
C ILE A 50 5.95 22.14 0.05
N GLN A 51 6.40 20.92 0.24
CA GLN A 51 6.49 19.90 -0.80
C GLN A 51 5.51 18.75 -0.53
N PRO A 52 4.98 18.06 -1.57
CA PRO A 52 4.37 16.76 -1.38
C PRO A 52 5.43 15.71 -1.03
N CYS A 53 5.01 14.57 -0.49
CA CYS A 53 5.86 13.41 -0.35
C CYS A 53 5.45 12.33 -1.36
N LEU A 54 6.38 11.92 -2.21
CA LEU A 54 6.18 10.78 -3.11
C LEU A 54 6.58 9.49 -2.38
N VAL A 55 5.74 8.46 -2.49
CA VAL A 55 5.90 7.19 -1.77
C VAL A 55 5.97 6.03 -2.77
N ALA A 56 6.88 5.09 -2.54
CA ALA A 56 6.97 3.81 -3.25
C ALA A 56 7.58 2.76 -2.33
N HIS A 57 7.25 1.47 -2.51
CA HIS A 57 7.86 0.43 -1.72
C HIS A 57 9.04 -0.27 -2.42
N LEU A 58 9.98 -0.79 -1.62
CA LEU A 58 11.24 -1.38 -2.09
C LEU A 58 11.21 -2.90 -2.22
N ASP A 59 10.26 -3.56 -1.64
CA ASP A 59 10.09 -5.00 -1.79
C ASP A 59 9.33 -5.35 -3.07
N THR A 60 9.17 -6.59 -3.30
CA THR A 60 8.34 -7.22 -4.32
C THR A 60 7.98 -8.60 -3.78
N ILE A 61 6.98 -9.25 -4.29
CA ILE A 61 6.67 -10.66 -3.95
C ILE A 61 7.89 -11.59 -4.08
N ASN A 62 8.87 -11.22 -4.89
CA ASN A 62 10.12 -11.98 -5.02
C ASN A 62 11.14 -11.69 -3.92
N THR A 63 11.08 -10.53 -3.23
CA THR A 63 12.21 -10.01 -2.43
C THR A 63 11.83 -9.53 -1.02
N HIS A 64 10.56 -9.63 -0.59
CA HIS A 64 10.17 -9.23 0.76
C HIS A 64 10.81 -10.12 1.85
N ARG A 65 10.96 -9.61 3.08
CA ARG A 65 11.64 -10.32 4.18
C ARG A 65 10.85 -11.50 4.72
N GLY A 66 9.54 -11.52 4.54
CA GLY A 66 8.61 -12.48 5.11
C GLY A 66 8.16 -13.62 4.21
N ALA A 67 8.83 -13.89 3.08
CA ALA A 67 8.41 -14.91 2.13
C ALA A 67 8.45 -16.31 2.71
N GLY A 68 7.32 -16.79 3.06
CA GLY A 68 7.05 -18.08 3.62
C GLY A 68 6.35 -17.90 4.96
N SER A 69 5.31 -18.66 5.19
CA SER A 69 4.50 -18.64 6.40
C SER A 69 5.34 -18.39 7.66
N TYR A 70 4.89 -17.46 8.49
CA TYR A 70 5.43 -17.32 9.83
C TYR A 70 5.35 -18.65 10.56
N ASN A 71 6.50 -19.18 10.96
CA ASN A 71 6.53 -20.41 11.70
C ASN A 71 6.27 -20.11 13.19
N TYR A 72 5.04 -20.31 13.62
CA TYR A 72 4.60 -20.06 14.99
C TYR A 72 5.37 -20.84 16.04
N ALA A 73 5.89 -22.03 15.72
CA ALA A 73 6.67 -22.85 16.66
C ALA A 73 8.08 -22.30 16.90
N THR A 74 8.70 -21.71 15.88
CA THR A 74 10.05 -21.14 15.98
C THR A 74 10.06 -19.63 16.18
N LYS A 75 8.90 -18.96 16.14
CA LYS A 75 8.72 -17.50 16.15
C LYS A 75 9.62 -16.79 15.12
N LYS A 76 9.81 -17.40 13.96
CA LYS A 76 10.61 -16.85 12.87
C LYS A 76 9.81 -16.86 11.59
N TRP A 77 9.93 -15.79 10.84
CA TRP A 77 9.54 -15.77 9.45
C TRP A 77 10.44 -16.72 8.66
N GLY A 78 9.87 -17.43 7.71
CA GLY A 78 10.64 -18.24 6.77
C GLY A 78 11.72 -17.38 6.10
N THR A 79 12.81 -18.02 5.68
CA THR A 79 13.81 -17.32 4.85
C THR A 79 13.15 -16.93 3.54
N GLY A 80 12.88 -15.64 3.39
CA GLY A 80 12.15 -15.10 2.27
C GLY A 80 12.64 -15.56 0.90
N ARG A 81 11.78 -15.51 -0.10
CA ARG A 81 12.21 -15.62 -1.49
C ARG A 81 13.19 -14.48 -1.75
N LYS A 82 14.41 -14.82 -2.14
CA LYS A 82 15.45 -13.83 -2.48
C LYS A 82 15.89 -14.00 -3.93
N ALA A 83 14.92 -14.18 -4.82
CA ALA A 83 15.19 -14.28 -6.23
C ALA A 83 14.77 -12.99 -6.91
N THR A 84 15.69 -12.19 -7.38
CA THR A 84 15.41 -11.11 -8.33
C THR A 84 15.55 -11.60 -9.76
N PRO A 85 14.82 -11.05 -10.73
CA PRO A 85 15.14 -11.21 -12.12
C PRO A 85 16.60 -10.81 -12.38
N LYS A 86 17.25 -11.51 -13.30
CA LYS A 86 18.52 -11.09 -13.90
C LYS A 86 18.22 -10.47 -15.26
N ALA A 87 19.21 -9.83 -15.87
CA ALA A 87 19.04 -9.22 -17.20
C ALA A 87 18.58 -10.23 -18.26
N GLU A 88 19.07 -11.49 -18.19
CA GLU A 88 18.67 -12.57 -19.09
C GLU A 88 17.23 -13.08 -18.85
N ASP A 89 16.63 -12.81 -17.67
CA ASP A 89 15.25 -13.16 -17.38
C ASP A 89 14.26 -12.13 -17.95
N LEU A 90 14.74 -10.95 -18.39
CA LEU A 90 13.90 -9.87 -18.88
C LEU A 90 13.77 -9.89 -20.39
N MET A 91 12.56 -9.68 -20.89
CA MET A 91 12.27 -9.38 -22.28
C MET A 91 11.82 -7.91 -22.39
N ILE A 92 12.70 -7.08 -22.96
CA ILE A 92 12.47 -5.64 -23.08
C ILE A 92 12.25 -5.28 -24.54
N SER A 93 11.08 -4.73 -24.84
CA SER A 93 10.73 -4.17 -26.14
C SER A 93 10.59 -2.64 -26.08
N ASN A 94 10.23 -2.00 -27.16
CA ASN A 94 9.89 -0.58 -27.17
C ASN A 94 8.50 -0.25 -26.56
N LYS A 95 7.70 -1.27 -26.23
CA LYS A 95 6.34 -1.10 -25.69
C LYS A 95 6.18 -1.71 -24.30
N TYR A 96 6.81 -2.85 -24.05
CA TYR A 96 6.58 -3.66 -22.87
C TYR A 96 7.88 -4.20 -22.29
N ILE A 97 7.88 -4.38 -20.96
CA ILE A 97 8.87 -5.18 -20.25
C ILE A 97 8.12 -6.31 -19.56
N THR A 98 8.61 -7.54 -19.72
CA THR A 98 8.02 -8.76 -19.13
C THR A 98 9.10 -9.76 -18.80
N LEU A 99 8.75 -10.83 -18.07
CA LEU A 99 9.65 -11.98 -17.93
C LEU A 99 9.75 -12.74 -19.27
N SER A 100 10.96 -13.19 -19.57
CA SER A 100 11.20 -14.16 -20.67
C SER A 100 10.48 -15.48 -20.38
N PRO A 101 10.01 -16.21 -21.39
CA PRO A 101 9.51 -17.59 -21.21
C PRO A 101 10.52 -18.52 -20.53
N GLU A 102 11.82 -18.30 -20.74
CA GLU A 102 12.93 -19.06 -20.17
C GLU A 102 13.41 -18.52 -18.81
N ALA A 103 12.77 -17.45 -18.29
CA ALA A 103 13.13 -16.85 -17.02
C ALA A 103 13.12 -17.86 -15.87
N ASN A 104 14.00 -17.64 -14.91
CA ASN A 104 14.15 -18.50 -13.74
C ASN A 104 12.78 -18.90 -13.16
N PRO A 105 12.46 -20.21 -13.09
CA PRO A 105 11.15 -20.70 -12.63
C PRO A 105 10.86 -20.42 -11.16
N LYS A 106 11.85 -19.94 -10.39
CA LYS A 106 11.67 -19.53 -8.99
C LYS A 106 11.10 -18.11 -8.86
N LEU A 107 11.10 -17.32 -9.90
CA LEU A 107 10.47 -15.99 -9.91
C LEU A 107 8.95 -16.15 -9.89
N ALA A 108 8.29 -15.46 -9.00
CA ALA A 108 6.83 -15.40 -8.93
C ALA A 108 6.28 -14.37 -9.93
N CYS A 109 7.00 -13.24 -10.11
CA CYS A 109 6.58 -12.11 -10.92
C CYS A 109 7.80 -11.39 -11.53
N LEU A 110 7.56 -10.37 -12.34
CA LEU A 110 8.57 -9.44 -12.85
C LEU A 110 9.11 -8.55 -11.72
N GLY A 111 8.25 -8.16 -10.78
CA GLY A 111 8.53 -7.20 -9.72
C GLY A 111 8.37 -5.74 -10.19
N ALA A 112 7.47 -5.51 -11.15
CA ALA A 112 7.09 -4.16 -11.56
C ALA A 112 6.41 -3.40 -10.41
N ASP A 113 5.67 -4.11 -9.62
CA ASP A 113 5.16 -3.79 -8.31
C ASP A 113 6.31 -3.92 -7.27
N ASP A 114 6.90 -2.86 -6.65
CA ASP A 114 6.69 -1.45 -7.04
C ASP A 114 8.00 -0.82 -7.59
N ARG A 115 8.73 -1.54 -8.43
CA ARG A 115 9.91 -0.95 -9.12
C ARG A 115 9.50 0.16 -10.09
N CYS A 116 8.22 0.18 -10.52
CA CYS A 116 7.68 1.25 -11.34
C CYS A 116 7.53 2.55 -10.55
N GLY A 117 7.02 2.52 -9.33
CA GLY A 117 6.94 3.68 -8.46
C GLY A 117 8.32 4.19 -8.07
N VAL A 118 9.25 3.29 -7.68
CA VAL A 118 10.64 3.68 -7.45
C VAL A 118 11.21 4.40 -8.67
N LYS A 119 11.05 3.84 -9.88
CA LYS A 119 11.52 4.44 -11.14
C LYS A 119 10.89 5.81 -11.37
N THR A 120 9.59 5.95 -11.16
CA THR A 120 8.86 7.21 -11.35
C THR A 120 9.38 8.30 -10.42
N ILE A 121 9.62 7.99 -9.13
CA ILE A 121 10.23 8.95 -8.19
C ILE A 121 11.61 9.40 -8.68
N LEU A 122 12.44 8.46 -9.13
CA LEU A 122 13.75 8.81 -9.66
C LEU A 122 13.65 9.67 -10.93
N ASP A 123 12.69 9.40 -11.83
CA ASP A 123 12.47 10.23 -13.03
C ASP A 123 11.97 11.64 -12.69
N VAL A 124 11.10 11.79 -11.69
CA VAL A 124 10.65 13.08 -11.17
C VAL A 124 11.85 13.90 -10.66
N ILE A 125 12.76 13.27 -9.92
CA ILE A 125 13.98 13.91 -9.42
C ILE A 125 14.91 14.31 -10.60
N GLU A 126 15.09 13.43 -11.60
CA GLU A 126 15.90 13.73 -12.80
C GLU A 126 15.27 14.82 -13.66
N ALA A 127 13.95 14.96 -13.68
CA ALA A 127 13.23 16.08 -14.31
C ALA A 127 13.41 17.41 -13.57
N GLY A 128 14.11 17.43 -12.45
CA GLY A 128 14.44 18.64 -11.69
C GLY A 128 13.45 18.99 -10.57
N LYS A 129 12.39 18.20 -10.36
CA LYS A 129 11.51 18.37 -9.20
C LYS A 129 12.19 17.89 -7.92
N ARG A 130 11.78 18.44 -6.79
CA ARG A 130 12.38 18.13 -5.49
C ARG A 130 11.30 17.90 -4.41
N PRO A 131 10.35 16.96 -4.61
CA PRO A 131 9.42 16.58 -3.55
C PRO A 131 10.16 15.93 -2.39
N HIS A 132 9.56 15.79 -1.21
CA HIS A 132 9.99 14.75 -0.28
C HIS A 132 9.80 13.39 -0.93
N VAL A 133 10.63 12.42 -0.59
CA VAL A 133 10.52 11.06 -1.12
C VAL A 133 10.64 10.05 0.01
N LEU A 134 9.73 9.10 0.05
CA LEU A 134 9.72 8.02 1.03
C LEU A 134 9.72 6.68 0.31
N PHE A 135 10.70 5.86 0.64
CA PHE A 135 10.77 4.48 0.17
C PHE A 135 10.59 3.55 1.37
N THR A 136 9.51 2.81 1.38
CA THR A 136 9.14 1.86 2.45
C THR A 136 9.65 0.46 2.15
N THR A 137 9.63 -0.42 3.15
CA THR A 137 9.97 -1.83 2.99
C THR A 137 8.83 -2.73 3.43
N ASP A 138 8.80 -3.93 2.85
CA ASP A 138 7.91 -5.00 3.28
C ASP A 138 6.42 -4.58 3.24
N GLU A 139 6.03 -3.86 2.18
CA GLU A 139 4.64 -3.50 1.88
C GLU A 139 3.82 -4.76 1.63
N GLU A 140 4.33 -5.67 0.81
CA GLU A 140 3.76 -6.92 0.34
C GLU A 140 3.37 -7.92 1.46
N ILE A 141 3.77 -7.65 2.67
CA ILE A 141 3.46 -8.47 3.86
C ILE A 141 2.74 -7.65 4.94
N GLY A 142 2.03 -6.60 4.54
CA GLY A 142 1.16 -5.79 5.38
C GLY A 142 1.76 -4.45 5.78
N CYS A 143 2.36 -3.73 4.84
CA CYS A 143 2.85 -2.36 5.01
C CYS A 143 3.76 -2.19 6.25
N VAL A 144 4.72 -3.12 6.43
CA VAL A 144 5.54 -3.18 7.66
C VAL A 144 6.32 -1.88 7.85
N GLY A 145 6.90 -1.34 6.77
CA GLY A 145 7.67 -0.09 6.84
C GLY A 145 6.83 1.09 7.27
N SER A 146 5.67 1.31 6.66
CA SER A 146 4.77 2.42 6.98
C SER A 146 4.14 2.29 8.36
N ASN A 147 3.79 1.07 8.79
CA ASN A 147 3.32 0.82 10.16
C ASN A 147 4.40 1.13 11.21
N ARG A 148 5.68 0.84 10.91
CA ARG A 148 6.81 1.22 11.79
C ARG A 148 6.94 2.73 11.90
N ILE A 149 6.85 3.45 10.80
CA ILE A 149 6.89 4.92 10.77
C ILE A 149 5.82 5.49 11.72
N ILE A 150 4.57 5.03 11.61
CA ILE A 150 3.47 5.53 12.46
C ILE A 150 3.65 5.20 13.94
N THR A 151 4.26 4.05 14.27
CA THR A 151 4.33 3.58 15.66
C THR A 151 5.61 3.98 16.37
N GLU A 152 6.71 4.18 15.67
CA GLU A 152 8.05 4.32 16.25
C GLU A 152 8.73 5.66 15.91
N ASP A 153 8.34 6.32 14.81
CA ASP A 153 9.00 7.51 14.31
C ASP A 153 8.02 8.67 14.11
N ASP A 154 8.43 9.87 14.48
CA ASP A 154 7.74 11.13 14.15
C ASP A 154 8.55 11.84 13.06
N LEU A 155 8.16 11.62 11.80
CA LEU A 155 8.85 12.17 10.64
C LEU A 155 8.29 13.54 10.27
N GLN A 156 8.95 14.61 10.78
CA GLN A 156 8.53 16.00 10.56
C GLN A 156 8.27 16.31 9.09
N ALA A 157 9.07 15.78 8.16
CA ALA A 157 8.88 16.01 6.73
C ALA A 157 7.54 15.48 6.19
N LEU A 158 6.97 14.42 6.79
CA LEU A 158 5.63 13.94 6.43
C LEU A 158 4.56 14.84 7.03
N SER A 159 4.75 15.30 8.28
CA SER A 159 3.86 16.29 8.92
C SER A 159 3.86 17.63 8.17
N ASP A 160 4.99 18.04 7.58
CA ASP A 160 5.13 19.28 6.83
C ASP A 160 4.76 19.14 5.34
N SER A 161 4.52 17.92 4.86
CA SER A 161 4.13 17.68 3.46
C SER A 161 2.75 18.27 3.15
N SER A 162 2.56 18.71 1.91
CA SER A 162 1.24 19.14 1.44
C SER A 162 0.27 17.96 1.30
N MET A 163 0.75 16.83 0.79
CA MET A 163 0.01 15.58 0.64
C MET A 163 0.99 14.41 0.44
N LEU A 164 0.49 13.18 0.55
CA LEU A 164 1.25 11.97 0.27
C LEU A 164 0.74 11.33 -1.04
N ILE A 165 1.64 11.09 -1.97
CA ILE A 165 1.34 10.54 -3.30
C ILE A 165 2.11 9.24 -3.46
N GLN A 166 1.44 8.11 -3.46
CA GLN A 166 2.03 6.82 -3.79
C GLN A 166 1.92 6.54 -5.29
N ILE A 167 2.88 5.80 -5.84
CA ILE A 167 2.87 5.41 -7.24
C ILE A 167 2.99 3.90 -7.30
N ASP A 168 1.89 3.21 -7.00
CA ASP A 168 1.85 1.76 -6.74
C ASP A 168 0.50 1.15 -7.16
N ARG A 169 -0.19 1.77 -8.14
CA ARG A 169 -1.45 1.23 -8.63
C ARG A 169 -1.24 0.48 -9.94
N GLY A 170 -1.52 -0.83 -9.95
CA GLY A 170 -1.65 -1.63 -11.17
C GLY A 170 -2.95 -1.32 -11.93
N VAL A 171 -3.17 -2.01 -13.03
CA VAL A 171 -4.43 -1.95 -13.80
C VAL A 171 -5.43 -2.93 -13.20
N HIS A 172 -6.53 -2.45 -12.64
CA HIS A 172 -7.58 -3.27 -12.03
C HIS A 172 -8.96 -3.07 -12.67
N GLU A 173 -9.30 -1.83 -13.04
CA GLU A 173 -10.58 -1.51 -13.68
C GLU A 173 -10.46 -1.32 -15.20
N GLY A 174 -9.30 -1.67 -15.75
CA GLY A 174 -9.02 -1.65 -17.20
C GLY A 174 -8.44 -0.34 -17.70
N PHE A 175 -8.08 0.60 -16.81
CA PHE A 175 -7.45 1.86 -17.16
C PHE A 175 -5.96 1.85 -16.78
N TRP A 176 -5.10 2.31 -17.67
CA TRP A 176 -3.66 2.43 -17.45
C TRP A 176 -3.26 3.67 -16.63
N ASN A 177 -4.22 4.44 -16.20
CA ASN A 177 -4.06 5.70 -15.49
C ASN A 177 -5.06 5.81 -14.33
N GLU A 178 -5.17 4.78 -13.52
CA GLU A 178 -6.04 4.78 -12.35
C GLU A 178 -5.47 5.65 -11.22
N MET A 179 -6.36 6.24 -10.39
CA MET A 179 -6.04 6.87 -9.13
C MET A 179 -6.99 6.38 -8.03
N VAL A 180 -6.47 6.18 -6.82
CA VAL A 180 -7.22 5.66 -5.69
C VAL A 180 -6.97 6.52 -4.46
N PHE A 181 -8.03 6.87 -3.74
CA PHE A 181 -7.96 7.66 -2.50
C PHE A 181 -8.23 6.85 -1.23
N TYR A 182 -8.61 5.58 -1.35
CA TYR A 182 -8.94 4.69 -0.23
C TYR A 182 -10.04 5.26 0.67
N GLU A 183 -9.82 5.32 1.98
CA GLU A 183 -10.75 5.90 2.97
C GLU A 183 -10.64 7.44 3.07
N TYR A 184 -9.78 8.10 2.30
CA TYR A 184 -9.72 9.56 2.22
C TYR A 184 -10.85 10.08 1.34
N ASP A 185 -11.56 11.11 1.81
CA ASP A 185 -12.60 11.78 1.02
C ASP A 185 -11.98 12.66 -0.07
N GLU A 186 -11.96 12.16 -1.29
CA GLU A 186 -11.43 12.85 -2.48
C GLU A 186 -12.15 14.16 -2.77
N ASN A 187 -13.35 14.36 -2.23
CA ASN A 187 -14.11 15.59 -2.39
C ASN A 187 -13.81 16.64 -1.31
N SER A 188 -13.03 16.29 -0.28
CA SER A 188 -12.66 17.24 0.79
C SER A 188 -11.78 18.38 0.29
N ILE A 189 -11.00 18.14 -0.77
CA ILE A 189 -10.20 19.15 -1.49
C ILE A 189 -10.47 18.97 -3.00
N PRO A 190 -11.59 19.53 -3.51
CA PRO A 190 -12.04 19.30 -4.89
C PRO A 190 -11.04 19.71 -5.96
N GLU A 191 -10.14 20.63 -5.65
CA GLU A 191 -9.09 21.10 -6.55
C GLU A 191 -8.09 19.99 -6.88
N ILE A 192 -7.75 19.12 -5.91
CA ILE A 192 -6.87 17.97 -6.12
C ILE A 192 -7.53 17.01 -7.10
N LEU A 193 -8.78 16.61 -6.85
CA LEU A 193 -9.52 15.69 -7.70
C LEU A 193 -9.64 16.25 -9.12
N THR A 194 -10.09 17.51 -9.25
CA THR A 194 -10.27 18.19 -10.56
C THR A 194 -8.97 18.25 -11.36
N GLU A 195 -7.82 18.47 -10.70
CA GLU A 195 -6.53 18.52 -11.40
C GLU A 195 -6.06 17.12 -11.80
N LEU A 196 -6.20 16.13 -10.91
CA LEU A 196 -5.81 14.75 -11.20
C LEU A 196 -6.66 14.10 -12.29
N GLU A 197 -7.96 14.41 -12.37
CA GLU A 197 -8.88 13.89 -13.41
C GLU A 197 -8.46 14.27 -14.84
N LYS A 198 -7.58 15.26 -15.01
CA LYS A 198 -7.01 15.58 -16.33
C LYS A 198 -6.07 14.50 -16.85
N TYR A 199 -5.53 13.68 -15.97
CA TYR A 199 -4.48 12.70 -16.26
C TYR A 199 -4.87 11.28 -15.83
N TYR A 200 -5.69 11.15 -14.77
CA TYR A 200 -6.02 9.89 -14.14
C TYR A 200 -7.52 9.67 -14.05
N THR A 201 -7.91 8.41 -13.95
CA THR A 201 -9.30 7.97 -13.80
C THR A 201 -9.51 7.44 -12.38
N LEU A 202 -10.54 7.92 -11.70
CA LEU A 202 -10.88 7.47 -10.34
C LEU A 202 -11.23 5.98 -10.36
N ALA A 203 -10.65 5.24 -9.43
CA ALA A 203 -10.83 3.81 -9.24
C ALA A 203 -10.90 3.46 -7.76
N GLU A 204 -11.33 2.26 -7.43
CA GLU A 204 -11.32 1.74 -6.07
C GLU A 204 -10.08 0.89 -5.80
N GLY A 205 -9.64 0.83 -4.54
CA GLY A 205 -8.49 0.04 -4.12
C GLY A 205 -8.63 -0.46 -2.68
N SER A 206 -7.83 -1.47 -2.33
CA SER A 206 -7.94 -2.13 -1.04
C SER A 206 -7.07 -1.47 0.04
N TYR A 207 -5.75 -1.43 -0.15
CA TYR A 207 -4.81 -0.99 0.90
C TYR A 207 -3.42 -0.76 0.32
N THR A 208 -2.65 0.16 0.90
CA THR A 208 -1.23 0.39 0.60
C THR A 208 -0.60 1.33 1.65
N ASP A 209 0.68 1.68 1.54
CA ASP A 209 1.41 2.51 2.51
C ASP A 209 0.74 3.87 2.80
N VAL A 210 0.26 4.60 1.78
CA VAL A 210 -0.38 5.91 2.04
C VAL A 210 -1.72 5.78 2.76
N ALA A 211 -2.41 4.64 2.66
CA ALA A 211 -3.61 4.38 3.46
C ALA A 211 -3.28 4.23 4.97
N VAL A 212 -2.04 3.85 5.30
CA VAL A 212 -1.51 3.85 6.67
C VAL A 212 -1.04 5.24 7.07
N LEU A 213 -0.22 5.87 6.22
CA LEU A 213 0.48 7.11 6.53
C LEU A 213 -0.44 8.34 6.59
N GLY A 214 -1.43 8.42 5.68
CA GLY A 214 -2.30 9.58 5.54
C GLY A 214 -3.03 9.96 6.83
N PRO A 215 -3.82 9.06 7.43
CA PRO A 215 -4.49 9.32 8.71
C PRO A 215 -3.50 9.55 9.85
N GLY A 216 -2.33 8.88 9.83
CA GLY A 216 -1.30 9.02 10.86
C GLY A 216 -0.65 10.40 10.90
N TYR A 217 -0.47 11.03 9.74
CA TYR A 217 0.14 12.36 9.58
C TYR A 217 -0.87 13.47 9.27
N ASP A 218 -2.17 13.18 9.29
CA ASP A 218 -3.25 14.14 8.95
C ASP A 218 -3.05 14.80 7.57
N LYS A 219 -2.70 13.99 6.54
CA LYS A 219 -2.40 14.47 5.19
C LYS A 219 -3.29 13.85 4.13
N PRO A 220 -3.75 14.64 3.12
CA PRO A 220 -4.40 14.10 1.93
C PRO A 220 -3.54 13.03 1.28
N ILE A 221 -4.18 12.02 0.70
CA ILE A 221 -3.49 10.90 0.06
C ILE A 221 -4.05 10.62 -1.33
N VAL A 222 -3.22 10.06 -2.18
CA VAL A 222 -3.62 9.42 -3.43
C VAL A 222 -2.59 8.34 -3.81
N ASN A 223 -3.05 7.23 -4.39
CA ASN A 223 -2.21 6.25 -5.06
C ASN A 223 -2.46 6.32 -6.57
N LEU A 224 -1.42 6.51 -7.35
CA LEU A 224 -1.45 6.71 -8.80
C LEU A 224 -0.90 5.48 -9.53
N SER A 225 -1.41 5.27 -10.73
CA SER A 225 -1.02 4.15 -11.58
C SER A 225 0.46 4.17 -11.94
N ALA A 226 1.12 3.06 -11.67
CA ALA A 226 2.53 2.79 -11.97
C ALA A 226 2.74 2.07 -13.31
N ALA A 227 1.66 1.86 -14.08
CA ALA A 227 1.64 1.31 -15.43
C ALA A 227 2.11 -0.15 -15.57
N TYR A 228 1.84 -0.97 -14.58
CA TYR A 228 2.00 -2.43 -14.65
C TYR A 228 0.63 -3.12 -14.56
N GLU A 229 0.58 -4.39 -14.99
CA GLU A 229 -0.61 -5.24 -14.95
C GLU A 229 -0.21 -6.67 -14.61
N ASN A 230 -1.14 -7.44 -14.06
CA ASN A 230 -0.97 -8.82 -13.61
C ASN A 230 0.11 -8.98 -12.53
N GLU A 231 0.19 -8.03 -11.60
CA GLU A 231 1.08 -8.06 -10.44
C GLU A 231 1.01 -9.40 -9.71
N HIS A 232 2.04 -9.74 -8.99
CA HIS A 232 2.17 -10.97 -8.22
C HIS A 232 2.13 -12.27 -9.05
N THR A 233 2.11 -12.16 -10.38
CA THR A 233 2.11 -13.31 -11.29
C THR A 233 3.29 -13.30 -12.26
N ARG A 234 3.59 -14.44 -12.86
CA ARG A 234 4.61 -14.54 -13.91
C ARG A 234 4.25 -13.79 -15.20
N ASN A 235 2.97 -13.42 -15.35
CA ASN A 235 2.47 -12.66 -16.49
C ASN A 235 2.51 -11.15 -16.26
N GLU A 236 3.08 -10.71 -15.15
CA GLU A 236 3.28 -9.30 -14.83
C GLU A 236 4.10 -8.63 -15.92
N PHE A 237 3.67 -7.44 -16.34
CA PHE A 237 4.37 -6.66 -17.35
C PHE A 237 4.19 -5.16 -17.14
N ILE A 238 5.12 -4.39 -17.69
CA ILE A 238 5.10 -2.92 -17.69
C ILE A 238 4.73 -2.44 -19.08
N ASN A 239 3.76 -1.53 -19.19
CA ASN A 239 3.44 -0.80 -20.39
C ASN A 239 4.22 0.53 -20.43
N LEU A 240 5.24 0.60 -21.29
CA LEU A 240 6.14 1.76 -21.34
C LEU A 240 5.48 3.04 -21.87
N GLU A 241 4.45 2.93 -22.69
CA GLU A 241 3.67 4.09 -23.16
C GLU A 241 2.82 4.66 -22.04
N ALA A 242 2.11 3.78 -21.30
CA ALA A 242 1.33 4.17 -20.14
C ALA A 242 2.23 4.76 -19.03
N TYR A 243 3.37 4.10 -18.76
CA TYR A 243 4.37 4.59 -17.80
C TYR A 243 4.79 6.03 -18.10
N LYS A 244 5.12 6.31 -19.37
CA LYS A 244 5.51 7.65 -19.80
C LYS A 244 4.39 8.67 -19.59
N LYS A 245 3.16 8.34 -19.99
CA LYS A 245 1.99 9.22 -19.84
C LYS A 245 1.69 9.51 -18.37
N ASN A 246 1.74 8.49 -17.52
CA ASN A 246 1.49 8.64 -16.09
C ASN A 246 2.58 9.50 -15.42
N THR A 247 3.84 9.29 -15.77
CA THR A 247 4.95 10.13 -15.29
C THR A 247 4.79 11.59 -15.73
N GLU A 248 4.40 11.85 -17.00
CA GLU A 248 4.10 13.19 -17.51
C GLU A 248 2.90 13.83 -16.78
N GLY A 249 1.85 13.04 -16.49
CA GLY A 249 0.71 13.47 -15.69
C GLY A 249 1.11 13.87 -14.28
N LEU A 250 1.90 13.03 -13.60
CA LEU A 250 2.43 13.34 -12.27
C LEU A 250 3.30 14.62 -12.27
N LEU A 251 4.21 14.78 -13.23
CA LEU A 251 5.02 16.00 -13.36
C LEU A 251 4.17 17.26 -13.55
N SER A 252 3.08 17.15 -14.32
CA SER A 252 2.13 18.23 -14.54
C SER A 252 1.37 18.57 -13.26
N PHE A 253 0.90 17.55 -12.54
CA PHE A 253 0.25 17.70 -11.24
C PHE A 253 1.18 18.35 -10.21
N LEU A 254 2.43 17.90 -10.10
CA LEU A 254 3.43 18.50 -9.21
C LEU A 254 3.71 19.96 -9.55
N THR A 255 3.68 20.33 -10.83
CA THR A 255 3.84 21.72 -11.27
C THR A 255 2.64 22.57 -10.86
N TRP A 256 1.42 22.05 -10.98
CA TRP A 256 0.22 22.73 -10.51
C TRP A 256 0.27 22.89 -8.98
N LEU A 257 0.70 21.86 -8.27
CA LEU A 257 0.75 21.83 -6.80
C LEU A 257 1.66 22.93 -6.21
N GLU A 258 2.78 23.25 -6.88
CA GLU A 258 3.71 24.33 -6.48
C GLU A 258 3.02 25.72 -6.38
N GLY A 259 1.88 25.90 -7.04
CA GLY A 259 1.11 27.15 -7.04
C GLY A 259 -0.05 27.18 -6.02
N GLN A 260 -0.25 26.13 -5.23
CA GLN A 260 -1.40 26.02 -4.34
C GLN A 260 -1.10 26.47 -2.90
N ASP A 261 -2.09 27.03 -2.22
CA ASP A 261 -2.05 27.24 -0.78
C ASP A 261 -2.47 25.95 -0.07
N THR A 262 -1.49 25.17 0.34
CA THR A 262 -1.69 23.83 0.92
C THR A 262 -1.65 23.84 2.45
N ALA A 263 -1.52 24.98 3.09
CA ALA A 263 -1.29 25.10 4.54
C ALA A 263 -2.42 24.48 5.40
N ASN A 264 -3.64 24.43 4.86
CA ASN A 264 -4.82 23.92 5.55
C ASN A 264 -5.28 22.55 5.02
N TRP A 265 -4.50 21.90 4.17
CA TRP A 265 -4.84 20.60 3.63
C TRP A 265 -4.66 19.51 4.69
N LYS A 266 -5.71 18.72 4.91
CA LYS A 266 -5.76 17.70 5.95
C LYS A 266 -6.40 16.42 5.43
N TYR A 267 -6.13 15.34 6.13
CA TYR A 267 -6.84 14.09 5.94
C TYR A 267 -8.31 14.28 6.36
N THR A 268 -9.20 13.89 5.50
CA THR A 268 -10.63 13.82 5.79
C THR A 268 -11.09 12.41 5.44
N GLU A 269 -11.54 11.66 6.43
CA GLU A 269 -12.05 10.31 6.21
C GLU A 269 -13.39 10.38 5.44
N LYS A 270 -13.58 9.49 4.48
CA LYS A 270 -14.86 9.32 3.81
C LYS A 270 -15.95 9.12 4.85
N ALA A 271 -17.01 9.90 4.74
CA ALA A 271 -18.21 9.61 5.52
C ALA A 271 -18.67 8.19 5.18
N PRO A 272 -18.99 7.35 6.19
CA PRO A 272 -19.58 6.06 5.89
C PRO A 272 -20.82 6.29 5.01
N VAL A 273 -20.81 5.65 3.84
CA VAL A 273 -21.97 5.73 2.92
C VAL A 273 -23.12 4.97 3.58
N TRP A 274 -23.90 5.69 4.38
CA TRP A 274 -25.21 5.24 4.78
C TRP A 274 -26.07 5.26 3.52
N SER A 275 -26.06 4.17 2.76
CA SER A 275 -26.96 4.05 1.63
C SER A 275 -28.39 4.00 2.15
N TYR A 276 -29.03 5.16 2.18
CA TYR A 276 -30.46 5.28 2.34
C TYR A 276 -31.13 4.80 1.05
N TYR A 277 -30.96 3.53 0.70
CA TYR A 277 -31.71 2.88 -0.36
C TYR A 277 -32.86 2.12 0.26
N GLY A 278 -33.97 2.84 0.39
CA GLY A 278 -35.26 2.20 0.34
C GLY A 278 -35.42 1.52 -1.02
N ASN A 279 -35.60 0.19 -0.99
CA ASN A 279 -36.16 -0.68 -2.05
C ASN A 279 -35.78 -0.36 -3.51
N THR A 280 -34.69 -0.90 -4.01
CA THR A 280 -34.67 -1.59 -5.31
C THR A 280 -33.60 -2.68 -5.25
N ALA A 281 -34.05 -3.94 -5.32
CA ALA A 281 -33.19 -5.10 -5.39
C ALA A 281 -32.36 -5.06 -6.67
N SER A 282 -31.05 -4.89 -6.53
CA SER A 282 -30.10 -5.34 -7.52
C SER A 282 -29.02 -6.15 -6.81
N THR A 283 -28.96 -7.38 -7.21
CA THR A 283 -28.19 -8.51 -6.76
C THR A 283 -26.68 -8.23 -6.67
N TRP A 284 -26.18 -7.90 -5.46
CA TRP A 284 -24.82 -8.18 -5.05
C TRP A 284 -24.89 -8.83 -3.66
N GLU A 285 -24.68 -10.14 -3.62
CA GLU A 285 -24.67 -10.95 -2.39
C GLU A 285 -23.42 -10.66 -1.52
N GLY A 286 -23.14 -9.40 -1.22
CA GLY A 286 -22.00 -8.98 -0.40
C GLY A 286 -22.23 -7.72 0.42
N SER A 287 -23.38 -7.05 0.24
CA SER A 287 -23.66 -5.75 0.89
C SER A 287 -24.45 -5.82 2.19
N ASP A 288 -24.74 -7.02 2.71
CA ASP A 288 -25.64 -7.16 3.86
C ASP A 288 -25.02 -6.76 5.20
N TYR A 289 -23.69 -6.67 5.30
CA TYR A 289 -23.02 -6.36 6.57
C TYR A 289 -22.89 -4.87 6.89
N ALA A 290 -22.96 -3.99 5.91
CA ALA A 290 -22.86 -2.54 6.12
C ALA A 290 -24.11 -1.89 6.73
N ASN A 291 -25.20 -2.63 6.89
CA ASN A 291 -26.51 -2.14 7.38
C ASN A 291 -26.90 -2.66 8.75
N TYR A 292 -26.02 -3.36 9.45
CA TYR A 292 -26.35 -3.87 10.78
C TYR A 292 -26.00 -2.85 11.87
N ASP A 293 -26.92 -2.66 12.81
CA ASP A 293 -26.65 -1.95 14.05
C ASP A 293 -25.63 -2.74 14.91
N ASP A 294 -25.04 -2.09 15.89
CA ASP A 294 -24.03 -2.70 16.78
C ASP A 294 -24.50 -4.03 17.39
N ASN A 295 -25.81 -4.21 17.62
CA ASN A 295 -26.38 -5.42 18.20
C ASN A 295 -26.38 -6.60 17.21
N THR A 296 -26.71 -6.35 15.94
CA THR A 296 -26.74 -7.40 14.90
C THR A 296 -25.32 -7.91 14.63
N TYR A 297 -24.36 -7.00 14.61
CA TYR A 297 -22.93 -7.36 14.45
C TYR A 297 -22.45 -8.20 15.64
N ARG A 298 -22.80 -7.83 16.85
CA ARG A 298 -22.49 -8.57 18.07
C ARG A 298 -22.97 -10.02 17.99
N GLU A 299 -24.16 -10.26 17.47
CA GLU A 299 -24.71 -11.61 17.32
C GLU A 299 -23.90 -12.46 16.31
N PHE A 300 -23.45 -11.89 15.20
CA PHE A 300 -22.59 -12.61 14.24
C PHE A 300 -21.24 -13.03 14.83
N VAL A 301 -20.56 -12.10 15.49
CA VAL A 301 -19.27 -12.43 16.16
C VAL A 301 -19.48 -13.48 17.23
N LYS A 302 -20.64 -13.44 17.92
CA LYS A 302 -21.02 -14.42 18.90
C LYS A 302 -21.28 -15.81 18.30
N GLU A 303 -21.95 -15.89 17.14
CA GLU A 303 -22.14 -17.15 16.41
C GLU A 303 -20.81 -17.78 15.99
N ASP A 304 -19.89 -17.00 15.46
CA ASP A 304 -18.55 -17.46 15.10
C ASP A 304 -17.75 -17.86 16.35
N LEU A 305 -17.89 -17.11 17.45
CA LEU A 305 -17.26 -17.44 18.73
C LEU A 305 -17.77 -18.77 19.29
N MET A 306 -19.08 -19.05 19.15
CA MET A 306 -19.65 -20.34 19.54
C MET A 306 -19.06 -21.53 18.79
N CYS A 307 -18.51 -21.31 17.60
CA CYS A 307 -17.82 -22.36 16.83
C CYS A 307 -16.42 -22.66 17.36
N VAL A 308 -15.75 -21.69 18.00
CA VAL A 308 -14.34 -21.77 18.38
C VAL A 308 -14.09 -21.74 19.89
N TYR A 309 -15.07 -21.35 20.67
CA TYR A 309 -14.95 -21.22 22.12
C TYR A 309 -16.00 -22.09 22.85
N SER A 310 -15.56 -22.76 23.93
CA SER A 310 -16.40 -23.69 24.69
C SER A 310 -16.97 -23.11 25.98
N GLY A 311 -16.60 -21.89 26.35
CA GLY A 311 -17.06 -21.18 27.55
C GLY A 311 -18.32 -20.33 27.30
N ASP A 312 -18.58 -19.41 28.22
CA ASP A 312 -19.67 -18.43 28.11
C ASP A 312 -19.34 -17.40 27.04
N THR A 313 -20.09 -17.40 25.96
CA THR A 313 -19.86 -16.53 24.81
C THR A 313 -20.22 -15.07 25.08
N ASP A 314 -21.14 -14.80 26.04
CA ASP A 314 -21.47 -13.41 26.42
C ASP A 314 -20.32 -12.78 27.23
N GLU A 315 -19.74 -13.54 28.18
CA GLU A 315 -18.55 -13.10 28.92
C GLU A 315 -17.36 -12.89 27.98
N ALA A 316 -17.17 -13.79 27.01
CA ALA A 316 -16.12 -13.68 26.01
C ALA A 316 -16.31 -12.44 25.13
N MET A 317 -17.53 -12.14 24.68
CA MET A 317 -17.83 -10.92 23.92
C MET A 317 -17.55 -9.66 24.72
N ASP A 318 -17.92 -9.60 25.99
CA ASP A 318 -17.66 -8.46 26.84
C ASP A 318 -16.16 -8.21 27.01
N ILE A 319 -15.36 -9.26 27.10
CA ILE A 319 -13.88 -9.17 27.13
C ILE A 319 -13.33 -8.64 25.80
N ILE A 320 -13.80 -9.19 24.66
CA ILE A 320 -13.36 -8.82 23.33
C ILE A 320 -13.69 -7.36 23.02
N GLU A 321 -14.90 -6.91 23.34
CA GLU A 321 -15.36 -5.53 23.10
C GLU A 321 -14.58 -4.49 23.94
N ASN A 322 -14.10 -4.88 25.10
CA ASN A 322 -13.29 -4.02 25.98
C ASN A 322 -11.78 -4.05 25.66
N CYS A 323 -11.33 -4.89 24.73
CA CYS A 323 -9.92 -4.92 24.34
C CYS A 323 -9.52 -3.65 23.60
N LYS A 324 -8.35 -3.11 23.95
CA LYS A 324 -7.75 -1.99 23.25
C LYS A 324 -7.43 -2.40 21.81
N GLY A 325 -8.09 -1.80 20.84
CA GLY A 325 -7.93 -2.13 19.42
C GLY A 325 -9.07 -2.94 18.81
N PHE A 326 -10.10 -3.30 19.58
CA PHE A 326 -11.26 -4.04 19.06
C PHE A 326 -11.90 -3.36 17.84
N LYS A 327 -12.08 -2.03 17.87
CA LYS A 327 -12.63 -1.29 16.72
C LYS A 327 -11.77 -1.40 15.47
N SER A 328 -10.45 -1.39 15.62
CA SER A 328 -9.50 -1.57 14.50
C SER A 328 -9.50 -3.01 13.99
N TRP A 329 -9.57 -3.98 14.89
CA TRP A 329 -9.72 -5.39 14.53
C TRP A 329 -11.04 -5.64 13.80
N LEU A 330 -12.14 -5.06 14.28
CA LEU A 330 -13.45 -5.10 13.68
C LEU A 330 -13.43 -4.59 12.23
N ALA A 331 -12.80 -3.44 11.98
CA ALA A 331 -12.67 -2.86 10.64
C ALA A 331 -11.85 -3.77 9.70
N VAL A 332 -10.75 -4.34 10.19
CA VAL A 332 -9.93 -5.29 9.41
C VAL A 332 -10.68 -6.59 9.14
N SER A 333 -11.41 -7.12 10.13
CA SER A 333 -12.19 -8.35 9.99
C SER A 333 -13.37 -8.17 9.05
N ASN A 334 -14.04 -7.02 9.06
CA ASN A 334 -15.09 -6.69 8.10
C ASN A 334 -14.56 -6.66 6.65
N LYS A 335 -13.40 -6.06 6.40
CA LYS A 335 -12.77 -6.09 5.07
C LYS A 335 -12.37 -7.51 4.67
N SER A 336 -11.82 -8.30 5.57
CA SER A 336 -11.43 -9.69 5.30
C SER A 336 -12.63 -10.61 5.08
N TYR A 337 -13.76 -10.40 5.77
CA TYR A 337 -14.99 -11.16 5.58
C TYR A 337 -15.61 -10.92 4.19
N MET A 338 -15.51 -9.71 3.69
CA MET A 338 -15.99 -9.35 2.35
C MET A 338 -15.14 -9.96 1.22
N LEU A 339 -13.84 -10.13 1.43
CA LEU A 339 -12.88 -10.58 0.41
C LEU A 339 -12.63 -12.10 0.40
N TYR A 340 -12.86 -12.80 1.51
CA TYR A 340 -12.52 -14.22 1.65
C TYR A 340 -13.67 -15.01 2.27
N LYS A 341 -14.56 -15.54 1.46
CA LYS A 341 -15.47 -16.61 1.88
C LYS A 341 -14.63 -17.80 2.38
N GLU A 342 -14.80 -18.15 3.67
CA GLU A 342 -14.28 -19.32 4.36
C GLU A 342 -12.81 -19.26 4.88
N GLY A 343 -12.65 -19.19 6.17
CA GLY A 343 -11.45 -19.57 6.93
C GLY A 343 -10.69 -18.47 7.65
N THR A 344 -10.56 -17.26 7.09
CA THR A 344 -9.67 -16.22 7.65
C THR A 344 -10.22 -15.49 8.88
N VAL A 345 -11.51 -15.25 8.96
CA VAL A 345 -12.13 -14.64 10.17
C VAL A 345 -12.08 -15.61 11.33
N LEU A 346 -12.34 -16.88 11.07
CA LEU A 346 -12.26 -17.94 12.07
C LEU A 346 -10.84 -18.03 12.64
N ASP A 347 -9.81 -17.92 11.82
CA ASP A 347 -8.41 -17.95 12.27
C ASP A 347 -8.02 -16.68 13.06
N SER A 348 -8.53 -15.52 12.69
CA SER A 348 -8.31 -14.26 13.43
C SER A 348 -9.02 -14.29 14.79
N LEU A 349 -10.25 -14.82 14.87
CA LEU A 349 -10.96 -15.05 16.13
C LEU A 349 -10.23 -16.08 17.02
N LYS A 350 -9.71 -17.15 16.45
CA LYS A 350 -8.91 -18.14 17.17
C LYS A 350 -7.65 -17.52 17.75
N GLN A 351 -6.98 -16.65 16.99
CA GLN A 351 -5.80 -15.95 17.46
C GLN A 351 -6.16 -15.01 18.63
N LEU A 352 -7.22 -14.22 18.49
CA LEU A 352 -7.68 -13.30 19.53
C LEU A 352 -8.08 -14.02 20.82
N VAL A 353 -8.87 -15.11 20.71
CA VAL A 353 -9.26 -15.95 21.84
C VAL A 353 -8.02 -16.54 22.54
N THR A 354 -7.01 -16.93 21.76
CA THR A 354 -5.74 -17.46 22.32
C THR A 354 -4.91 -16.38 23.01
N GLU A 355 -4.82 -15.19 22.42
CA GLU A 355 -4.08 -14.04 22.99
C GLU A 355 -4.73 -13.53 24.28
N LEU A 356 -6.05 -13.66 24.40
CA LEU A 356 -6.81 -13.32 25.62
C LEU A 356 -6.73 -14.42 26.71
N GLY A 357 -6.03 -15.53 26.44
CA GLY A 357 -5.88 -16.65 27.38
C GLY A 357 -7.17 -17.47 27.58
N MET A 358 -8.11 -17.39 26.64
CA MET A 358 -9.36 -18.13 26.67
C MET A 358 -9.18 -19.54 26.11
N GLU A 359 -9.89 -20.52 26.66
CA GLU A 359 -9.80 -21.92 26.18
C GLU A 359 -10.44 -22.06 24.80
N TYR A 360 -9.67 -22.60 23.88
CA TYR A 360 -10.02 -22.81 22.48
C TYR A 360 -10.66 -24.20 22.29
N LYS A 361 -11.72 -24.25 21.50
CA LYS A 361 -12.38 -25.49 21.11
C LYS A 361 -11.65 -26.12 19.91
N PRO A 362 -11.03 -27.29 20.02
CA PRO A 362 -10.45 -27.94 18.86
C PRO A 362 -11.56 -28.30 17.86
N ALA A 363 -11.27 -28.04 16.57
CA ALA A 363 -12.16 -28.37 15.45
C ALA A 363 -12.34 -29.88 15.32
#